data_fce5d0522f85ae72ffb4624f9d1addfa
#
_entry.id   fce5d0522f85ae72ffb4624f9d1addfa
#
_cell.length_a   1.000
_cell.length_b   1.000
_cell.length_c   1.000
_cell.angle_alpha   90.00
_cell.angle_beta   90.00
_cell.angle_gamma   90.00
#
_symmetry.space_group_name_H-M   'P 1'
#
loop_
_entity.id
_entity.type
_entity.pdbx_description
1 polymer ?
#
loop_
_entity_poly.entity_id
_entity_poly.type
_entity_poly.pdbx_seq_one_letter_code
_entity_poly.pdbx_strand_id
1 'polypeptide(L)'
;TTTGMDIDVVGATTGTHTAVGLDVTVGSADVNYSAKFSGGGIMIQEQSDADTDIAAYGQLWVNTASPNELYFTNDAGTDLNLSADRPTTGKALAIALVFHIG
;
A
#
# COMPACT_ATOMS: atom_id res chain seq x y z
N THR A 1 7.44 -24.88 4.51
CA THR A 1 6.41 -23.84 4.49
C THR A 1 5.08 -24.41 4.92
N THR A 2 4.42 -23.73 5.82
CA THR A 2 3.06 -24.09 6.25
C THR A 2 2.12 -22.95 5.92
N THR A 3 1.04 -23.22 5.19
CA THR A 3 0.05 -22.22 4.79
C THR A 3 -1.26 -22.51 5.53
N GLY A 4 -1.75 -21.51 6.29
CA GLY A 4 -3.01 -21.65 7.04
C GLY A 4 -4.26 -21.49 6.16
N MET A 5 -4.22 -20.51 5.24
CA MET A 5 -5.31 -20.26 4.30
C MET A 5 -4.70 -19.84 2.97
N ASP A 6 -5.19 -20.45 1.89
CA ASP A 6 -4.78 -20.09 0.54
C ASP A 6 -6.05 -19.74 -0.26
N ILE A 7 -6.10 -18.50 -0.76
CA ILE A 7 -7.24 -18.01 -1.54
C ILE A 7 -6.75 -17.73 -2.96
N ASP A 8 -7.31 -18.46 -3.92
CA ASP A 8 -6.98 -18.31 -5.33
C ASP A 8 -8.24 -17.90 -6.10
N VAL A 9 -8.20 -16.71 -6.71
CA VAL A 9 -9.32 -16.14 -7.45
C VAL A 9 -8.85 -15.84 -8.86
N VAL A 10 -9.53 -16.43 -9.84
CA VAL A 10 -9.25 -16.21 -11.26
C VAL A 10 -10.42 -15.44 -11.85
N GLY A 11 -10.15 -14.19 -12.26
CA GLY A 11 -11.14 -13.35 -12.90
C GLY A 11 -11.26 -13.61 -14.40
N ALA A 12 -12.33 -13.10 -15.01
CA ALA A 12 -12.50 -13.14 -16.45
C ALA A 12 -11.52 -12.18 -17.13
N THR A 13 -10.99 -12.57 -18.29
CA THR A 13 -10.02 -11.78 -19.05
C THR A 13 -10.64 -10.97 -20.17
N THR A 14 -11.92 -11.16 -20.47
CA THR A 14 -12.65 -10.46 -21.54
C THR A 14 -13.64 -9.48 -20.92
N GLY A 15 -13.60 -8.22 -21.37
CA GLY A 15 -14.43 -7.14 -20.82
C GLY A 15 -13.79 -6.50 -19.59
N THR A 16 -14.57 -5.72 -18.84
CA THR A 16 -14.12 -5.06 -17.62
C THR A 16 -14.59 -5.86 -16.41
N HIS A 17 -13.66 -6.46 -15.69
CA HIS A 17 -13.97 -7.31 -14.53
C HIS A 17 -13.05 -6.95 -13.35
N THR A 18 -13.60 -7.06 -12.15
CA THR A 18 -12.83 -6.92 -10.90
C THR A 18 -12.83 -8.26 -10.18
N ALA A 19 -11.65 -8.71 -9.77
CA ALA A 19 -11.50 -9.90 -8.94
C ALA A 19 -11.04 -9.48 -7.55
N VAL A 20 -11.75 -9.95 -6.52
CA VAL A 20 -11.44 -9.67 -5.11
C VAL A 20 -11.24 -10.99 -4.38
N GLY A 21 -10.04 -11.19 -3.84
CA GLY A 21 -9.75 -12.41 -3.09
C GLY A 21 -10.33 -12.41 -1.69
N LEU A 22 -10.28 -11.27 -1.01
CA LEU A 22 -10.76 -11.14 0.37
C LEU A 22 -11.47 -9.79 0.52
N ASP A 23 -12.73 -9.83 0.87
CA ASP A 23 -13.53 -8.64 1.16
C ASP A 23 -14.01 -8.73 2.61
N VAL A 24 -13.56 -7.80 3.46
CA VAL A 24 -13.88 -7.81 4.89
C VAL A 24 -14.55 -6.50 5.27
N THR A 25 -15.76 -6.60 5.80
CA THR A 25 -16.52 -5.45 6.30
C THR A 25 -16.80 -5.64 7.78
N VAL A 26 -16.51 -4.63 8.57
CA VAL A 26 -16.76 -4.59 10.00
C VAL A 26 -17.47 -3.29 10.34
N GLY A 27 -18.49 -3.36 11.18
CA GLY A 27 -19.22 -2.18 11.60
C GLY A 27 -20.00 -2.39 12.89
N SER A 28 -20.65 -1.34 13.37
CA SER A 28 -21.57 -1.37 14.53
C SER A 28 -20.91 -1.62 15.88
N ALA A 29 -19.62 -1.36 16.03
CA ALA A 29 -18.93 -1.33 17.31
C ALA A 29 -18.30 0.05 17.52
N ASP A 30 -17.93 0.37 18.77
CA ASP A 30 -17.25 1.63 19.09
C ASP A 30 -15.87 1.71 18.43
N VAL A 31 -15.21 0.56 18.29
CA VAL A 31 -13.92 0.45 17.60
C VAL A 31 -13.99 -0.71 16.62
N ASN A 32 -13.60 -0.44 15.38
CA ASN A 32 -13.70 -1.42 14.28
C ASN A 32 -12.34 -1.59 13.59
N TYR A 33 -11.88 -2.84 13.49
CA TYR A 33 -10.70 -3.21 12.71
C TYR A 33 -11.08 -4.30 11.71
N SER A 34 -10.91 -4.03 10.42
CA SER A 34 -11.19 -5.04 9.38
C SER A 34 -10.19 -6.18 9.40
N ALA A 35 -8.96 -5.95 9.83
CA ALA A 35 -7.94 -6.98 9.95
C ALA A 35 -6.99 -6.66 11.09
N LYS A 36 -6.51 -7.71 11.76
CA LYS A 36 -5.51 -7.60 12.80
C LYS A 36 -4.44 -8.67 12.57
N PHE A 37 -3.20 -8.23 12.36
CA PHE A 37 -2.06 -9.10 12.15
C PHE A 37 -1.16 -9.00 13.39
N SER A 38 -0.93 -10.14 14.06
CA SER A 38 -0.13 -10.18 15.28
C SER A 38 1.09 -11.07 15.06
N GLY A 39 2.27 -10.48 15.13
CA GLY A 39 3.53 -11.13 14.84
C GLY A 39 3.77 -11.31 13.34
N GLY A 40 5.03 -11.25 12.93
CA GLY A 40 5.41 -11.35 11.53
C GLY A 40 5.10 -10.10 10.73
N GLY A 41 5.47 -10.12 9.47
CA GLY A 41 5.22 -9.04 8.51
C GLY A 41 4.12 -9.39 7.53
N ILE A 42 3.75 -8.41 6.71
CA ILE A 42 2.88 -8.60 5.56
C ILE A 42 3.75 -8.62 4.31
N MET A 43 3.65 -9.67 3.50
CA MET A 43 4.37 -9.76 2.24
C MET A 43 3.42 -9.36 1.11
N ILE A 44 3.86 -8.38 0.30
CA ILE A 44 3.13 -7.93 -0.88
C ILE A 44 4.03 -8.16 -2.08
N GLN A 45 3.54 -8.92 -3.07
CA GLN A 45 4.28 -9.16 -4.28
C GLN A 45 4.38 -7.88 -5.11
N GLU A 46 5.53 -7.66 -5.75
CA GLU A 46 5.76 -6.51 -6.62
C GLU A 46 4.85 -6.53 -7.84
N GLN A 47 4.47 -5.34 -8.30
CA GLN A 47 3.73 -5.13 -9.54
C GLN A 47 4.22 -3.86 -10.23
N SER A 48 3.99 -3.75 -11.54
CA SER A 48 4.56 -2.66 -12.34
C SER A 48 3.90 -1.31 -12.10
N ASP A 49 2.65 -1.30 -11.65
CA ASP A 49 1.87 -0.09 -11.40
C ASP A 49 0.71 -0.43 -10.47
N ALA A 50 0.04 0.59 -9.94
CA ALA A 50 -1.22 0.42 -9.23
C ALA A 50 -2.28 -0.14 -10.16
N ASP A 51 -3.26 -0.82 -9.59
CA ASP A 51 -4.44 -1.27 -10.33
C ASP A 51 -5.34 -0.08 -10.67
N THR A 52 -6.40 -0.33 -11.44
CA THR A 52 -7.38 0.69 -11.83
C THR A 52 -7.97 1.36 -10.59
N ASP A 53 -8.06 2.68 -10.62
CA ASP A 53 -8.60 3.46 -9.51
C ASP A 53 -10.09 3.18 -9.31
N ILE A 54 -10.47 3.06 -8.05
CA ILE A 54 -11.87 2.91 -7.64
C ILE A 54 -12.19 4.04 -6.67
N ALA A 55 -13.23 4.81 -6.95
CA ALA A 55 -13.63 5.93 -6.12
C ALA A 55 -13.76 5.53 -4.66
N ALA A 56 -13.26 6.36 -3.76
CA ALA A 56 -13.24 6.16 -2.31
C ALA A 56 -12.30 5.06 -1.80
N TYR A 57 -11.47 4.46 -2.66
CA TYR A 57 -10.49 3.46 -2.25
C TYR A 57 -9.07 3.88 -2.59
N GLY A 58 -8.16 3.72 -1.64
CA GLY A 58 -6.74 3.78 -1.87
C GLY A 58 -6.16 2.37 -1.97
N GLN A 59 -4.95 2.26 -2.54
CA GLN A 59 -4.27 0.99 -2.76
C GLN A 59 -2.88 1.01 -2.12
N LEU A 60 -2.51 -0.08 -1.45
CA LEU A 60 -1.13 -0.36 -1.06
C LEU A 60 -0.54 -1.37 -2.04
N TRP A 61 0.63 -1.07 -2.58
CA TRP A 61 1.31 -1.94 -3.55
C TRP A 61 2.82 -1.72 -3.51
N VAL A 62 3.55 -2.67 -4.08
CA VAL A 62 5.02 -2.66 -4.12
C VAL A 62 5.45 -2.66 -5.58
N ASN A 63 6.38 -1.77 -5.93
CA ASN A 63 6.87 -1.63 -7.30
C ASN A 63 7.93 -2.69 -7.63
N THR A 64 8.34 -2.72 -8.91
CA THR A 64 9.33 -3.66 -9.43
C THR A 64 10.77 -3.14 -9.36
N ALA A 65 11.02 -2.02 -8.71
CA ALA A 65 12.38 -1.51 -8.54
C ALA A 65 13.23 -2.47 -7.71
N SER A 66 14.54 -2.35 -7.81
CA SER A 66 15.48 -3.17 -7.04
C SER A 66 16.45 -2.23 -6.29
N PRO A 67 16.32 -2.08 -4.97
CA PRO A 67 15.29 -2.66 -4.10
C PRO A 67 13.89 -2.11 -4.41
N ASN A 68 12.88 -2.94 -4.17
CA ASN A 68 11.50 -2.52 -4.38
C ASN A 68 11.03 -1.54 -3.31
N GLU A 69 9.95 -0.84 -3.59
CA GLU A 69 9.45 0.25 -2.76
C GLU A 69 7.95 0.12 -2.53
N LEU A 70 7.50 0.54 -1.36
CA LEU A 70 6.08 0.50 -0.98
C LEU A 70 5.40 1.80 -1.38
N TYR A 71 4.28 1.69 -2.08
CA TYR A 71 3.48 2.82 -2.53
C TYR A 71 2.08 2.81 -1.94
N PHE A 72 1.53 3.99 -1.80
CA PHE A 72 0.10 4.23 -1.66
C PHE A 72 -0.39 5.02 -2.86
N THR A 73 -1.44 4.54 -3.52
CA THR A 73 -2.10 5.27 -4.61
C THR A 73 -3.50 5.64 -4.16
N ASN A 74 -3.84 6.93 -4.21
CA ASN A 74 -5.17 7.40 -3.84
C ASN A 74 -6.20 7.16 -4.95
N ASP A 75 -7.46 7.45 -4.67
CA ASP A 75 -8.55 7.21 -5.61
C ASP A 75 -8.55 8.15 -6.83
N ALA A 76 -7.71 9.16 -6.84
CA ALA A 76 -7.45 10.02 -8.00
C ALA A 76 -6.26 9.54 -8.85
N GLY A 77 -5.62 8.44 -8.48
CA GLY A 77 -4.47 7.87 -9.18
C GLY A 77 -3.13 8.51 -8.85
N THR A 78 -3.03 9.27 -7.77
CA THR A 78 -1.76 9.87 -7.34
C THR A 78 -0.97 8.89 -6.51
N ASP A 79 0.28 8.63 -6.91
CA ASP A 79 1.19 7.70 -6.25
C ASP A 79 2.03 8.43 -5.19
N LEU A 80 2.09 7.85 -4.01
CA LEU A 80 2.96 8.29 -2.93
C LEU A 80 3.91 7.16 -2.56
N ASN A 81 5.21 7.40 -2.68
CA ASN A 81 6.24 6.44 -2.27
C ASN A 81 6.40 6.49 -0.76
N LEU A 82 5.90 5.49 -0.05
CA LEU A 82 6.00 5.39 1.41
C LEU A 82 7.38 4.93 1.88
N SER A 83 8.17 4.34 0.97
CA SER A 83 9.53 3.89 1.24
C SER A 83 10.58 4.92 0.86
N ALA A 84 10.16 6.09 0.35
CA ALA A 84 11.08 7.14 -0.05
C ALA A 84 12.02 7.51 1.11
N ASP A 85 13.29 7.70 0.76
CA ASP A 85 14.32 8.04 1.72
C ASP A 85 13.98 9.38 2.37
N ARG A 86 13.64 9.35 3.64
CA ARG A 86 13.38 10.59 4.39
C ARG A 86 14.68 11.20 4.80
N PRO A 87 14.80 12.55 4.81
CA PRO A 87 15.99 13.20 5.33
C PRO A 87 16.29 12.67 6.73
N THR A 88 17.56 12.32 6.98
CA THR A 88 18.01 12.01 8.33
C THR A 88 17.88 13.25 9.20
N THR A 89 17.93 13.10 10.52
CA THR A 89 17.87 14.24 11.44
C THR A 89 18.90 15.30 11.07
N GLY A 90 20.11 14.90 10.69
CA GLY A 90 21.15 15.83 10.24
C GLY A 90 20.78 16.60 8.98
N LYS A 91 20.24 15.92 7.97
CA LYS A 91 19.76 16.56 6.74
C LYS A 91 18.59 17.49 7.01
N ALA A 92 17.65 17.10 7.85
CA ALA A 92 16.50 17.92 8.22
C ALA A 92 16.94 19.19 8.96
N LEU A 93 17.88 19.06 9.88
CA LEU A 93 18.46 20.22 10.59
C LEU A 93 19.22 21.13 9.64
N ALA A 94 20.01 20.60 8.70
CA ALA A 94 20.72 21.39 7.73
C ALA A 94 19.78 22.20 6.84
N ILE A 95 18.70 21.59 6.37
CA ILE A 95 17.67 22.28 5.58
C ILE A 95 16.99 23.37 6.41
N ALA A 96 16.64 23.10 7.66
CA ALA A 96 16.00 24.06 8.55
C ALA A 96 16.94 25.24 8.82
N LEU A 97 18.22 25.00 9.04
CA LEU A 97 19.21 26.05 9.26
C LEU A 97 19.38 26.94 8.02
N VAL A 98 19.42 26.36 6.82
CA VAL A 98 19.51 27.12 5.57
C VAL A 98 18.31 28.04 5.42
N PHE A 99 17.11 27.57 5.63
CA PHE A 99 15.91 28.39 5.56
C PHE A 99 15.80 29.41 6.69
N HIS A 100 16.37 29.12 7.84
CA HIS A 100 16.35 30.02 9.00
C HIS A 100 17.36 31.15 8.89
N ILE A 101 18.50 30.90 8.25
CA ILE A 101 19.56 31.89 8.05
C ILE A 101 19.28 32.74 6.81
N GLY A 102 18.73 32.12 5.80
CA GLY A 102 18.35 32.78 4.56
C GLY A 102 16.98 33.38 4.67
#